data_6f7fb740964834185a8caef79ab4d4e8
#
_entry.id   6f7fb740964834185a8caef79ab4d4e8
#
_cell.length_a   1.000
_cell.length_b   1.000
_cell.length_c   1.000
_cell.angle_alpha   90.00
_cell.angle_beta   90.00
_cell.angle_gamma   90.00
#
_symmetry.space_group_name_H-M   'P 1'
#
loop_
_entity.id
_entity.type
_entity.pdbx_description
1 polymer ?
#
loop_
_entity_poly.entity_id
_entity_poly.type
_entity_poly.pdbx_seq_one_letter_code
_entity_poly.pdbx_strand_id
1 'polypeptide(L)'
;MENSNLTTSIIETINSIFETLFSSIDTTIYSVLDELTFIDKNILNNSIFQKIFGSTGNNGLLVIANSLLVGFSLYYAIRLIYSYYMNLQIERPYQFIFKLLIFGIVMNCSYFICNQFIQINSFISDAIRTVGSNIFGHDISFSELINKLNYLSIKEKEFNIFSFDGLIKSFISISLFNLIFSYSLRYIMVKVFILITPFAILSLINESTSWFFKTWLKTVLSLLFQQSLVAIILLIIFSFNFSSNNIISQLMCIGGIYALVR
;
A
#
# COMPACT_ATOMS: atom_id res chain seq x y z
N MET A 1 27.46 5.14 -46.61
CA MET A 1 27.77 6.19 -45.62
C MET A 1 26.53 6.83 -44.99
N GLU A 2 25.37 6.91 -45.64
CA GLU A 2 24.14 7.49 -45.03
C GLU A 2 23.49 6.61 -43.92
N ASN A 3 23.57 5.30 -44.07
CA ASN A 3 22.93 4.40 -43.06
C ASN A 3 23.63 4.40 -41.68
N SER A 4 24.93 4.70 -41.64
CA SER A 4 25.66 4.78 -40.36
C SER A 4 25.27 6.04 -39.56
N ASN A 5 24.98 7.15 -40.23
CA ASN A 5 24.56 8.40 -39.60
C ASN A 5 23.13 8.29 -39.02
N LEU A 6 22.23 7.58 -39.67
CA LEU A 6 20.86 7.36 -39.22
C LEU A 6 20.84 6.48 -37.96
N THR A 7 21.61 5.41 -37.95
CA THR A 7 21.71 4.50 -36.81
C THR A 7 22.33 5.20 -35.60
N THR A 8 23.38 6.00 -35.78
CA THR A 8 24.00 6.80 -34.70
C THR A 8 23.02 7.84 -34.15
N SER A 9 22.29 8.55 -35.01
CA SER A 9 21.31 9.55 -34.58
C SER A 9 20.13 8.94 -33.80
N ILE A 10 19.67 7.75 -34.17
CA ILE A 10 18.64 7.01 -33.45
C ILE A 10 19.16 6.61 -32.07
N ILE A 11 20.39 6.08 -31.98
CA ILE A 11 21.01 5.67 -30.72
C ILE A 11 21.18 6.89 -29.79
N GLU A 12 21.67 8.02 -30.31
CA GLU A 12 21.81 9.26 -29.56
C GLU A 12 20.46 9.80 -29.05
N THR A 13 19.41 9.74 -29.88
CA THR A 13 18.06 10.15 -29.48
C THR A 13 17.50 9.24 -28.39
N ILE A 14 17.67 7.94 -28.51
CA ILE A 14 17.23 6.97 -27.49
C ILE A 14 18.01 7.20 -26.19
N ASN A 15 19.33 7.36 -26.26
CA ASN A 15 20.16 7.66 -25.10
C ASN A 15 19.73 8.97 -24.42
N SER A 16 19.45 10.02 -25.18
CA SER A 16 18.97 11.32 -24.66
C SER A 16 17.59 11.19 -23.98
N ILE A 17 16.67 10.40 -24.52
CA ILE A 17 15.37 10.15 -23.90
C ILE A 17 15.56 9.45 -22.55
N PHE A 18 16.38 8.42 -22.49
CA PHE A 18 16.64 7.70 -21.24
C PHE A 18 17.42 8.56 -20.23
N GLU A 19 18.40 9.33 -20.67
CA GLU A 19 19.13 10.27 -19.83
C GLU A 19 18.19 11.35 -19.23
N THR A 20 17.25 11.87 -20.04
CA THR A 20 16.20 12.77 -19.58
C THR A 20 15.25 12.09 -18.59
N LEU A 21 14.85 10.86 -18.83
CA LEU A 21 14.05 10.06 -17.91
C LEU A 21 14.80 9.83 -16.58
N PHE A 22 16.07 9.49 -16.63
CA PHE A 22 16.92 9.29 -15.45
C PHE A 22 17.13 10.57 -14.65
N SER A 23 17.41 11.69 -15.35
CA SER A 23 17.60 13.01 -14.68
C SER A 23 16.30 13.59 -14.15
N SER A 24 15.16 13.25 -14.75
CA SER A 24 13.83 13.66 -14.29
C SER A 24 13.35 12.82 -13.09
N ILE A 25 13.94 11.65 -12.87
CA ILE A 25 13.73 10.87 -11.65
C ILE A 25 14.60 11.51 -10.54
N ASP A 26 14.22 12.70 -10.15
CA ASP A 26 14.89 13.51 -9.14
C ASP A 26 14.61 12.94 -7.73
N THR A 27 15.43 13.33 -6.77
CA THR A 27 15.30 12.98 -5.33
C THR A 27 13.89 13.16 -4.78
N THR A 28 13.12 14.08 -5.36
CA THR A 28 11.70 14.34 -5.02
C THR A 28 10.80 13.13 -5.28
N ILE A 29 11.00 12.39 -6.38
CA ILE A 29 10.18 11.22 -6.72
C ILE A 29 10.43 10.08 -5.75
N TYR A 30 11.66 9.93 -5.27
CA TYR A 30 12.01 8.87 -4.33
C TYR A 30 11.50 9.14 -2.92
N SER A 31 11.48 10.41 -2.50
CA SER A 31 10.84 10.79 -1.23
C SER A 31 9.34 10.51 -1.27
N VAL A 32 8.68 10.78 -2.41
CA VAL A 32 7.27 10.42 -2.61
C VAL A 32 7.07 8.91 -2.60
N LEU A 33 8.00 8.13 -3.18
CA LEU A 33 7.93 6.68 -3.13
C LEU A 33 8.07 6.14 -1.69
N ASP A 34 8.96 6.72 -0.89
CA ASP A 34 9.10 6.39 0.54
C ASP A 34 7.79 6.70 1.29
N GLU A 35 7.18 7.86 1.04
CA GLU A 35 5.91 8.25 1.67
C GLU A 35 4.74 7.34 1.27
N LEU A 36 4.66 6.95 -0.01
CA LEU A 36 3.64 6.02 -0.50
C LEU A 36 3.82 4.60 0.02
N THR A 37 5.06 4.19 0.23
CA THR A 37 5.42 2.84 0.68
C THR A 37 5.23 2.71 2.18
N PHE A 38 5.79 3.64 2.94
CA PHE A 38 5.74 3.66 4.39
C PHE A 38 4.60 4.59 4.85
N ILE A 39 3.42 4.00 4.96
CA ILE A 39 2.21 4.72 5.35
C ILE A 39 2.40 5.30 6.76
N ASP A 40 2.40 6.62 6.86
CA ASP A 40 2.49 7.31 8.14
C ASP A 40 1.24 7.03 9.00
N LYS A 41 1.48 6.92 10.31
CA LYS A 41 0.44 6.87 11.35
C LYS A 41 -0.59 8.01 11.26
N ASN A 42 -0.25 9.13 10.62
CA ASN A 42 -1.11 10.30 10.45
C ASN A 42 -1.97 10.26 9.17
N ILE A 43 -1.95 9.19 8.39
CA ILE A 43 -2.69 9.08 7.11
C ILE A 43 -4.19 9.38 7.25
N LEU A 44 -4.78 9.09 8.42
CA LEU A 44 -6.19 9.32 8.71
C LEU A 44 -6.47 10.72 9.27
N ASN A 45 -5.45 11.48 9.68
CA ASN A 45 -5.63 12.79 10.32
C ASN A 45 -6.01 13.91 9.34
N ASN A 46 -6.21 13.60 8.06
CA ASN A 46 -6.72 14.56 7.09
C ASN A 46 -8.18 14.93 7.42
N SER A 47 -8.47 16.23 7.61
CA SER A 47 -9.80 16.72 7.97
C SER A 47 -10.88 16.37 6.94
N ILE A 48 -10.53 16.31 5.65
CA ILE A 48 -11.44 15.91 4.57
C ILE A 48 -11.79 14.42 4.72
N PHE A 49 -10.79 13.58 4.96
CA PHE A 49 -11.00 12.14 5.15
C PHE A 49 -11.89 11.86 6.37
N GLN A 50 -11.66 12.55 7.49
CA GLN A 50 -12.47 12.44 8.70
C GLN A 50 -13.93 12.87 8.46
N LYS A 51 -14.16 13.92 7.65
CA LYS A 51 -15.51 14.35 7.26
C LYS A 51 -16.20 13.32 6.37
N ILE A 52 -15.50 12.74 5.38
CA ILE A 52 -16.06 11.69 4.52
C ILE A 52 -16.39 10.45 5.34
N PHE A 53 -15.53 10.06 6.26
CA PHE A 53 -15.77 8.94 7.15
C PHE A 53 -16.97 9.20 8.09
N GLY A 54 -17.12 10.44 8.57
CA GLY A 54 -18.17 10.84 9.50
C GLY A 54 -17.75 10.81 10.97
N SER A 55 -16.43 10.83 11.26
CA SER A 55 -15.92 10.83 12.63
C SER A 55 -16.07 12.19 13.33
N THR A 56 -16.20 13.28 12.58
CA THR A 56 -16.25 14.66 13.10
C THR A 56 -17.55 15.39 12.82
N GLY A 57 -18.61 14.72 12.33
CA GLY A 57 -19.86 15.40 11.98
C GLY A 57 -21.04 14.45 11.77
N ASN A 58 -22.22 15.04 11.57
CA ASN A 58 -23.45 14.29 11.31
C ASN A 58 -23.60 13.82 9.85
N ASN A 59 -22.59 14.00 9.02
CA ASN A 59 -22.60 13.63 7.60
C ASN A 59 -21.37 12.77 7.31
N GLY A 60 -21.57 11.65 6.64
CA GLY A 60 -20.47 10.76 6.23
C GLY A 60 -20.92 9.31 6.10
N LEU A 61 -20.00 8.44 5.73
CA LEU A 61 -20.27 7.02 5.52
C LEU A 61 -20.73 6.30 6.79
N LEU A 62 -20.27 6.76 7.95
CA LEU A 62 -20.70 6.21 9.24
C LEU A 62 -22.20 6.44 9.50
N VAL A 63 -22.75 7.59 9.09
CA VAL A 63 -24.18 7.87 9.21
C VAL A 63 -25.01 6.96 8.31
N ILE A 64 -24.53 6.69 7.09
CA ILE A 64 -25.17 5.74 6.19
C ILE A 64 -25.15 4.33 6.80
N ALA A 65 -24.04 3.92 7.39
CA ALA A 65 -23.91 2.62 8.07
C ALA A 65 -24.87 2.52 9.29
N ASN A 66 -25.01 3.59 10.07
CA ASN A 66 -26.00 3.65 11.16
C ASN A 66 -27.44 3.55 10.65
N SER A 67 -27.76 4.18 9.51
CA SER A 67 -29.08 4.06 8.89
C SER A 67 -29.36 2.62 8.41
N LEU A 68 -28.34 1.93 7.87
CA LEU A 68 -28.44 0.52 7.49
C LEU A 68 -28.62 -0.39 8.73
N LEU A 69 -28.03 -0.05 9.87
CA LEU A 69 -28.22 -0.79 11.10
C LEU A 69 -29.70 -0.77 11.55
N VAL A 70 -30.39 0.39 11.42
CA VAL A 70 -31.83 0.49 11.63
C VAL A 70 -32.58 -0.36 10.59
N GLY A 71 -32.16 -0.33 9.33
CA GLY A 71 -32.73 -1.18 8.27
C GLY A 71 -32.65 -2.67 8.58
N PHE A 72 -31.50 -3.15 9.12
CA PHE A 72 -31.36 -4.53 9.56
C PHE A 72 -32.30 -4.89 10.72
N SER A 73 -32.56 -3.97 11.66
CA SER A 73 -33.50 -4.21 12.75
C SER A 73 -34.94 -4.36 12.22
N LEU A 74 -35.34 -3.52 11.26
CA LEU A 74 -36.65 -3.63 10.61
C LEU A 74 -36.77 -4.93 9.80
N TYR A 75 -35.75 -5.27 9.04
CA TYR A 75 -35.71 -6.55 8.30
C TYR A 75 -35.90 -7.75 9.24
N TYR A 76 -35.20 -7.75 10.37
CA TYR A 76 -35.35 -8.80 11.34
C TYR A 76 -36.76 -8.86 11.97
N ALA A 77 -37.35 -7.70 12.29
CA ALA A 77 -38.71 -7.63 12.81
C ALA A 77 -39.72 -8.24 11.81
N ILE A 78 -39.63 -7.90 10.54
CA ILE A 78 -40.46 -8.47 9.49
C ILE A 78 -40.24 -9.98 9.38
N ARG A 79 -39.00 -10.44 9.40
CA ARG A 79 -38.64 -11.86 9.35
C ARG A 79 -39.18 -12.61 10.56
N LEU A 80 -39.19 -12.01 11.73
CA LEU A 80 -39.75 -12.59 12.95
C LEU A 80 -41.28 -12.79 12.83
N ILE A 81 -42.00 -11.79 12.33
CA ILE A 81 -43.43 -11.91 12.07
C ILE A 81 -43.72 -13.01 11.06
N TYR A 82 -42.98 -13.02 9.96
CA TYR A 82 -43.13 -14.04 8.90
C TYR A 82 -42.86 -15.48 9.41
N SER A 83 -41.85 -15.63 10.24
CA SER A 83 -41.48 -16.90 10.85
C SER A 83 -42.57 -17.45 11.77
N TYR A 84 -43.25 -16.58 12.51
CA TYR A 84 -44.36 -16.96 13.35
C TYR A 84 -45.50 -17.61 12.54
N TYR A 85 -45.78 -17.06 11.34
CA TYR A 85 -46.83 -17.62 10.46
C TYR A 85 -46.39 -18.92 9.74
N MET A 86 -45.10 -19.03 9.42
CA MET A 86 -44.59 -20.16 8.62
C MET A 86 -43.91 -21.25 9.48
N ASN A 87 -43.92 -21.15 10.80
CA ASN A 87 -43.23 -22.09 11.71
C ASN A 87 -41.73 -22.30 11.36
N LEU A 88 -41.06 -21.23 10.88
CA LEU A 88 -39.65 -21.29 10.54
C LEU A 88 -38.79 -21.07 11.79
N GLN A 89 -37.71 -21.82 11.93
CA GLN A 89 -36.73 -21.60 13.00
C GLN A 89 -35.88 -20.38 12.64
N ILE A 90 -35.96 -19.34 13.46
CA ILE A 90 -35.06 -18.18 13.41
C ILE A 90 -34.31 -17.99 14.71
N GLU A 91 -33.25 -17.21 14.61
CA GLU A 91 -32.48 -16.76 15.78
C GLU A 91 -33.37 -16.09 16.82
N ARG A 92 -33.14 -16.37 18.10
CA ARG A 92 -33.92 -15.79 19.18
C ARG A 92 -33.79 -14.28 19.23
N PRO A 93 -34.88 -13.53 19.50
CA PRO A 93 -34.85 -12.04 19.45
C PRO A 93 -33.75 -11.42 20.31
N TYR A 94 -33.51 -11.94 21.53
CA TYR A 94 -32.48 -11.39 22.39
C TYR A 94 -31.06 -11.59 21.84
N GLN A 95 -30.77 -12.68 21.11
CA GLN A 95 -29.48 -12.93 20.50
C GLN A 95 -29.23 -11.92 19.35
N PHE A 96 -30.25 -11.67 18.53
CA PHE A 96 -30.16 -10.68 17.47
C PHE A 96 -29.96 -9.28 18.02
N ILE A 97 -30.74 -8.86 19.03
CA ILE A 97 -30.61 -7.54 19.67
C ILE A 97 -29.19 -7.37 20.26
N PHE A 98 -28.67 -8.40 20.91
CA PHE A 98 -27.32 -8.36 21.46
C PHE A 98 -26.24 -8.22 20.37
N LYS A 99 -26.35 -8.97 19.27
CA LYS A 99 -25.48 -8.81 18.09
C LYS A 99 -25.55 -7.39 17.53
N LEU A 100 -26.75 -6.87 17.33
CA LEU A 100 -26.98 -5.53 16.80
C LEU A 100 -26.35 -4.45 17.70
N LEU A 101 -26.46 -4.59 19.01
CA LEU A 101 -25.87 -3.67 19.97
C LEU A 101 -24.34 -3.73 19.92
N ILE A 102 -23.75 -4.92 20.00
CA ILE A 102 -22.27 -5.08 19.95
C ILE A 102 -21.72 -4.55 18.64
N PHE A 103 -22.25 -5.00 17.50
CA PHE A 103 -21.72 -4.57 16.20
C PHE A 103 -22.02 -3.11 15.92
N GLY A 104 -23.10 -2.55 16.43
CA GLY A 104 -23.37 -1.12 16.38
C GLY A 104 -22.31 -0.29 17.14
N ILE A 105 -21.90 -0.72 18.33
CA ILE A 105 -20.82 -0.05 19.10
C ILE A 105 -19.48 -0.19 18.33
N VAL A 106 -19.12 -1.41 17.92
CA VAL A 106 -17.85 -1.66 17.20
C VAL A 106 -17.79 -0.87 15.88
N MET A 107 -18.91 -0.77 15.17
CA MET A 107 -19.02 0.01 13.94
C MET A 107 -18.77 1.50 14.18
N ASN A 108 -19.33 2.07 15.24
CA ASN A 108 -19.09 3.48 15.60
C ASN A 108 -17.64 3.72 16.08
N CYS A 109 -16.99 2.70 16.66
CA CYS A 109 -15.57 2.74 17.02
C CYS A 109 -14.63 2.37 15.86
N SER A 110 -15.14 2.09 14.67
CA SER A 110 -14.36 1.56 13.54
C SER A 110 -13.20 2.47 13.10
N TYR A 111 -13.38 3.79 13.16
CA TYR A 111 -12.29 4.74 12.88
C TYR A 111 -11.11 4.55 13.84
N PHE A 112 -11.40 4.45 15.13
CA PHE A 112 -10.37 4.23 16.15
C PHE A 112 -9.66 2.89 15.94
N ILE A 113 -10.43 1.82 15.67
CA ILE A 113 -9.89 0.48 15.42
C ILE A 113 -8.93 0.50 14.21
N CYS A 114 -9.35 1.10 13.10
CA CYS A 114 -8.50 1.22 11.91
C CYS A 114 -7.22 2.03 12.19
N ASN A 115 -7.34 3.12 12.94
CA ASN A 115 -6.18 3.93 13.31
C ASN A 115 -5.18 3.12 14.15
N GLN A 116 -5.65 2.29 15.09
CA GLN A 116 -4.77 1.40 15.86
C GLN A 116 -4.06 0.37 14.98
N PHE A 117 -4.75 -0.24 14.01
CA PHE A 117 -4.12 -1.17 13.07
C PHE A 117 -3.02 -0.51 12.25
N ILE A 118 -3.24 0.71 11.78
CA ILE A 118 -2.23 1.46 11.02
C ILE A 118 -1.03 1.79 11.92
N GLN A 119 -1.27 2.27 13.15
CA GLN A 119 -0.19 2.60 14.08
C GLN A 119 0.68 1.38 14.42
N ILE A 120 0.05 0.23 14.70
CA ILE A 120 0.79 -1.01 14.97
C ILE A 120 1.65 -1.40 13.77
N ASN A 121 1.10 -1.34 12.57
CA ASN A 121 1.83 -1.69 11.36
C ASN A 121 2.97 -0.70 11.05
N SER A 122 2.75 0.61 11.21
CA SER A 122 3.79 1.63 11.08
C SER A 122 4.91 1.39 12.11
N PHE A 123 4.55 1.08 13.36
CA PHE A 123 5.53 0.78 14.39
C PHE A 123 6.41 -0.44 14.05
N ILE A 124 5.82 -1.51 13.52
CA ILE A 124 6.58 -2.70 13.08
C ILE A 124 7.54 -2.33 11.94
N SER A 125 7.06 -1.59 10.96
CA SER A 125 7.88 -1.16 9.83
C SER A 125 9.04 -0.25 10.26
N ASP A 126 8.76 0.71 11.15
CA ASP A 126 9.77 1.63 11.69
C ASP A 126 10.80 0.88 12.54
N ALA A 127 10.38 -0.12 13.30
CA ALA A 127 11.30 -0.97 14.07
C ALA A 127 12.26 -1.72 13.14
N ILE A 128 11.77 -2.31 12.04
CA ILE A 128 12.61 -3.00 11.04
C ILE A 128 13.61 -2.02 10.41
N ARG A 129 13.17 -0.82 10.03
CA ARG A 129 14.03 0.21 9.46
C ARG A 129 15.10 0.68 10.45
N THR A 130 14.74 0.85 11.72
CA THR A 130 15.66 1.24 12.79
C THR A 130 16.74 0.18 13.01
N VAL A 131 16.37 -1.12 12.99
CA VAL A 131 17.37 -2.21 13.05
C VAL A 131 18.33 -2.11 11.86
N GLY A 132 17.80 -1.87 10.66
CA GLY A 132 18.63 -1.70 9.47
C GLY A 132 19.55 -0.47 9.55
N SER A 133 19.04 0.68 10.00
CA SER A 133 19.86 1.89 10.14
C SER A 133 20.97 1.73 11.17
N ASN A 134 20.74 0.98 12.25
CA ASN A 134 21.75 0.68 13.26
C ASN A 134 22.87 -0.25 12.72
N ILE A 135 22.52 -1.17 11.80
CA ILE A 135 23.49 -2.12 11.22
C ILE A 135 24.29 -1.45 10.09
N PHE A 136 23.64 -0.69 9.22
CA PHE A 136 24.25 -0.16 8.00
C PHE A 136 24.73 1.29 8.13
N GLY A 137 24.35 2.00 9.20
CA GLY A 137 24.68 3.42 9.41
C GLY A 137 23.96 4.39 8.49
N HIS A 138 22.95 3.93 7.75
CA HIS A 138 22.15 4.71 6.80
C HIS A 138 20.68 4.35 6.95
N ASP A 139 19.79 5.29 6.60
CA ASP A 139 18.36 5.03 6.59
C ASP A 139 17.98 3.98 5.55
N ILE A 140 17.09 3.07 5.94
CA ILE A 140 16.52 2.07 5.04
C ILE A 140 15.35 2.71 4.29
N SER A 141 15.65 3.29 3.13
CA SER A 141 14.69 4.04 2.29
C SER A 141 14.99 3.80 0.81
N PHE A 142 14.01 4.03 -0.04
CA PHE A 142 14.21 4.02 -1.49
C PHE A 142 15.15 5.14 -1.93
N SER A 143 15.02 6.32 -1.31
CA SER A 143 15.88 7.47 -1.58
C SER A 143 17.36 7.12 -1.37
N GLU A 144 17.69 6.44 -0.28
CA GLU A 144 19.06 6.05 0.02
C GLU A 144 19.53 4.90 -0.90
N LEU A 145 18.66 3.94 -1.22
CA LEU A 145 18.96 2.87 -2.17
C LEU A 145 19.40 3.45 -3.52
N ILE A 146 18.69 4.43 -4.01
CA ILE A 146 18.96 5.04 -5.30
C ILE A 146 20.20 5.93 -5.26
N ASN A 147 20.42 6.64 -4.16
CA ASN A 147 21.66 7.37 -3.96
C ASN A 147 22.87 6.43 -4.06
N LYS A 148 22.79 5.26 -3.45
CA LYS A 148 23.85 4.22 -3.58
C LYS A 148 23.98 3.73 -5.02
N LEU A 149 22.89 3.48 -5.73
CA LEU A 149 22.91 3.06 -7.13
C LEU A 149 23.46 4.16 -8.06
N ASN A 150 23.07 5.42 -7.85
CA ASN A 150 23.57 6.56 -8.61
C ASN A 150 25.07 6.80 -8.36
N TYR A 151 25.54 6.66 -7.13
CA TYR A 151 26.96 6.80 -6.81
C TYR A 151 27.83 5.81 -7.57
N LEU A 152 27.35 4.60 -7.79
CA LEU A 152 28.02 3.58 -8.61
C LEU A 152 28.05 3.93 -10.11
N SER A 153 27.11 4.73 -10.54
CA SER A 153 26.83 5.06 -11.94
C SER A 153 27.54 6.32 -12.47
N ILE A 154 27.87 7.28 -11.58
CA ILE A 154 28.40 8.61 -11.98
C ILE A 154 29.88 8.56 -12.37
N LYS A 155 30.59 7.47 -12.09
CA LYS A 155 32.01 7.37 -12.38
C LYS A 155 32.41 7.11 -13.84
N GLU A 156 31.46 6.79 -14.73
CA GLU A 156 31.79 6.49 -16.12
C GLU A 156 31.08 7.39 -17.12
N LYS A 157 31.88 7.92 -18.03
CA LYS A 157 31.53 8.80 -19.13
C LYS A 157 30.57 8.09 -20.09
N GLU A 158 29.54 8.82 -20.52
CA GLU A 158 28.60 8.51 -21.61
C GLU A 158 27.66 7.32 -21.34
N PHE A 159 26.41 7.68 -21.02
CA PHE A 159 25.33 6.70 -20.97
C PHE A 159 25.12 6.06 -22.33
N ASN A 160 25.37 4.77 -22.41
CA ASN A 160 25.08 3.99 -23.63
C ASN A 160 24.11 2.87 -23.28
N ILE A 161 22.90 2.94 -23.82
CA ILE A 161 21.80 1.99 -23.56
C ILE A 161 22.17 0.55 -23.96
N PHE A 162 23.06 0.39 -24.95
CA PHE A 162 23.53 -0.91 -25.43
C PHE A 162 24.70 -1.45 -24.61
N SER A 163 25.22 -0.69 -23.64
CA SER A 163 26.15 -1.24 -22.65
C SER A 163 25.38 -2.08 -21.62
N PHE A 164 26.05 -3.06 -21.03
CA PHE A 164 25.44 -3.89 -19.99
C PHE A 164 24.94 -3.06 -18.80
N ASP A 165 25.69 -2.04 -18.40
CA ASP A 165 25.30 -1.08 -17.35
C ASP A 165 24.10 -0.22 -17.76
N GLY A 166 24.02 0.21 -19.03
CA GLY A 166 22.88 0.95 -19.55
C GLY A 166 21.60 0.12 -19.56
N LEU A 167 21.68 -1.16 -19.91
CA LEU A 167 20.55 -2.09 -19.83
C LEU A 167 20.08 -2.26 -18.37
N ILE A 168 20.99 -2.48 -17.42
CA ILE A 168 20.68 -2.61 -16.01
C ILE A 168 19.96 -1.36 -15.49
N LYS A 169 20.49 -0.18 -15.77
CA LYS A 169 19.89 1.10 -15.38
C LYS A 169 18.48 1.26 -15.95
N SER A 170 18.30 0.93 -17.22
CA SER A 170 16.99 1.00 -17.89
C SER A 170 15.96 0.09 -17.20
N PHE A 171 16.34 -1.15 -16.88
CA PHE A 171 15.47 -2.07 -16.15
C PHE A 171 15.12 -1.55 -14.74
N ILE A 172 16.09 -1.01 -14.01
CA ILE A 172 15.86 -0.44 -12.67
C ILE A 172 14.87 0.73 -12.77
N SER A 173 15.05 1.63 -13.72
CA SER A 173 14.19 2.80 -13.89
C SER A 173 12.74 2.43 -14.22
N ILE A 174 12.54 1.53 -15.18
CA ILE A 174 11.20 1.02 -15.54
C ILE A 174 10.55 0.33 -14.35
N SER A 175 11.31 -0.45 -13.59
CA SER A 175 10.81 -1.14 -12.41
C SER A 175 10.41 -0.16 -11.31
N LEU A 176 11.20 0.89 -11.07
CA LEU A 176 10.89 1.93 -10.09
C LEU A 176 9.63 2.72 -10.48
N PHE A 177 9.47 3.03 -11.76
CA PHE A 177 8.27 3.69 -12.25
C PHE A 177 7.01 2.84 -12.01
N ASN A 178 7.08 1.55 -12.33
CA ASN A 178 6.00 0.61 -12.05
C ASN A 178 5.71 0.49 -10.55
N LEU A 179 6.74 0.55 -9.72
CA LEU A 179 6.66 0.50 -8.27
C LEU A 179 5.90 1.71 -7.70
N ILE A 180 6.16 2.92 -8.23
CA ILE A 180 5.41 4.14 -7.85
C ILE A 180 3.92 3.97 -8.12
N PHE A 181 3.54 3.48 -9.31
CA PHE A 181 2.13 3.22 -9.61
C PHE A 181 1.51 2.18 -8.68
N SER A 182 2.21 1.08 -8.45
CA SER A 182 1.74 0.01 -7.59
C SER A 182 1.50 0.49 -6.15
N TYR A 183 2.42 1.26 -5.59
CA TYR A 183 2.27 1.78 -4.22
C TYR A 183 1.30 2.94 -4.13
N SER A 184 1.16 3.75 -5.17
CA SER A 184 0.12 4.77 -5.25
C SER A 184 -1.28 4.14 -5.21
N LEU A 185 -1.50 3.10 -6.00
CA LEU A 185 -2.75 2.32 -5.96
C LEU A 185 -3.00 1.70 -4.59
N ARG A 186 -1.97 1.09 -4.00
CA ARG A 186 -2.06 0.52 -2.65
C ARG A 186 -2.46 1.59 -1.62
N TYR A 187 -1.84 2.76 -1.64
CA TYR A 187 -2.14 3.86 -0.73
C TYR A 187 -3.61 4.30 -0.82
N ILE A 188 -4.13 4.41 -2.05
CA ILE A 188 -5.56 4.72 -2.29
C ILE A 188 -6.43 3.57 -1.77
N MET A 189 -6.08 2.32 -2.06
CA MET A 189 -6.84 1.15 -1.62
C MET A 189 -6.94 1.05 -0.11
N VAL A 190 -5.87 1.32 0.64
CA VAL A 190 -5.91 1.36 2.10
C VAL A 190 -6.95 2.37 2.58
N LYS A 191 -6.97 3.58 2.04
CA LYS A 191 -7.97 4.60 2.39
C LYS A 191 -9.39 4.15 2.07
N VAL A 192 -9.61 3.55 0.90
CA VAL A 192 -10.93 3.05 0.48
C VAL A 192 -11.40 1.94 1.42
N PHE A 193 -10.54 0.97 1.75
CA PHE A 193 -10.91 -0.12 2.65
C PHE A 193 -11.21 0.37 4.07
N ILE A 194 -10.53 1.42 4.55
CA ILE A 194 -10.85 2.05 5.83
C ILE A 194 -12.23 2.72 5.78
N LEU A 195 -12.57 3.40 4.68
CA LEU A 195 -13.90 4.00 4.51
C LEU A 195 -15.03 2.96 4.47
N ILE A 196 -14.74 1.75 4.00
CA ILE A 196 -15.70 0.64 3.94
C ILE A 196 -15.83 -0.09 5.29
N THR A 197 -14.94 0.13 6.26
CA THR A 197 -14.92 -0.56 7.54
C THR A 197 -16.26 -0.61 8.26
N PRO A 198 -17.04 0.49 8.39
CA PRO A 198 -18.33 0.45 9.05
C PRO A 198 -19.29 -0.57 8.42
N PHE A 199 -19.30 -0.65 7.08
CA PHE A 199 -20.13 -1.61 6.34
C PHE A 199 -19.64 -3.05 6.50
N ALA A 200 -18.32 -3.25 6.56
CA ALA A 200 -17.75 -4.55 6.79
C ALA A 200 -18.12 -5.08 8.19
N ILE A 201 -18.06 -4.25 9.22
CA ILE A 201 -18.49 -4.62 10.58
C ILE A 201 -19.99 -4.90 10.60
N LEU A 202 -20.79 -4.09 9.93
CA LEU A 202 -22.24 -4.25 9.86
C LEU A 202 -22.62 -5.61 9.22
N SER A 203 -21.81 -6.11 8.28
CA SER A 203 -22.06 -7.41 7.63
C SER A 203 -21.97 -8.60 8.59
N LEU A 204 -21.39 -8.44 9.80
CA LEU A 204 -21.34 -9.49 10.83
C LEU A 204 -22.68 -9.74 11.53
N ILE A 205 -23.63 -8.81 11.42
CA ILE A 205 -24.96 -8.97 12.04
C ILE A 205 -25.68 -10.18 11.45
N ASN A 206 -25.52 -10.42 10.15
CA ASN A 206 -26.16 -11.53 9.46
C ASN A 206 -25.10 -12.55 9.00
N GLU A 207 -25.31 -13.83 9.35
CA GLU A 207 -24.42 -14.93 8.99
C GLU A 207 -24.20 -15.06 7.47
N SER A 208 -25.24 -14.79 6.66
CA SER A 208 -25.14 -14.86 5.20
C SER A 208 -24.21 -13.80 4.59
N THR A 209 -23.98 -12.68 5.28
CA THR A 209 -23.12 -11.58 4.82
C THR A 209 -21.75 -11.53 5.52
N SER A 210 -21.53 -12.38 6.52
CA SER A 210 -20.29 -12.40 7.31
C SER A 210 -19.00 -12.65 6.49
N TRP A 211 -19.14 -13.29 5.31
CA TRP A 211 -18.04 -13.50 4.37
C TRP A 211 -17.41 -12.18 3.93
N PHE A 212 -18.20 -11.10 3.83
CA PHE A 212 -17.71 -9.78 3.43
C PHE A 212 -16.70 -9.23 4.45
N PHE A 213 -17.01 -9.32 5.75
CA PHE A 213 -16.07 -8.93 6.80
C PHE A 213 -14.76 -9.73 6.75
N LYS A 214 -14.86 -11.06 6.57
CA LYS A 214 -13.68 -11.92 6.50
C LYS A 214 -12.77 -11.54 5.32
N THR A 215 -13.37 -11.28 4.17
CA THR A 215 -12.64 -10.84 2.98
C THR A 215 -12.02 -9.47 3.17
N TRP A 216 -12.81 -8.52 3.71
CA TRP A 216 -12.33 -7.19 4.03
C TRP A 216 -11.14 -7.22 4.99
N LEU A 217 -11.26 -7.95 6.11
CA LEU A 217 -10.19 -8.04 7.11
C LEU A 217 -8.92 -8.63 6.52
N LYS A 218 -9.04 -9.72 5.76
CA LYS A 218 -7.89 -10.34 5.07
C LYS A 218 -7.21 -9.35 4.12
N THR A 219 -7.98 -8.60 3.35
CA THR A 219 -7.44 -7.64 2.39
C THR A 219 -6.75 -6.46 3.09
N VAL A 220 -7.38 -5.88 4.13
CA VAL A 220 -6.79 -4.78 4.90
C VAL A 220 -5.48 -5.21 5.55
N LEU A 221 -5.46 -6.36 6.22
CA LEU A 221 -4.24 -6.88 6.84
C LEU A 221 -3.16 -7.14 5.79
N SER A 222 -3.51 -7.73 4.65
CA SER A 222 -2.55 -7.96 3.55
C SER A 222 -1.93 -6.65 3.04
N LEU A 223 -2.76 -5.61 2.81
CA LEU A 223 -2.29 -4.31 2.36
C LEU A 223 -1.39 -3.61 3.39
N LEU A 224 -1.70 -3.75 4.67
CA LEU A 224 -0.88 -3.17 5.74
C LEU A 224 0.44 -3.93 5.90
N PHE A 225 0.40 -5.27 6.01
CA PHE A 225 1.62 -6.08 6.16
C PHE A 225 2.59 -5.97 4.99
N GLN A 226 2.12 -5.63 3.80
CA GLN A 226 3.00 -5.39 2.66
C GLN A 226 4.08 -4.34 2.96
N GLN A 227 3.77 -3.31 3.75
CA GLN A 227 4.75 -2.30 4.18
C GLN A 227 5.92 -2.92 4.97
N SER A 228 5.62 -3.81 5.91
CA SER A 228 6.64 -4.50 6.71
C SER A 228 7.48 -5.46 5.85
N LEU A 229 6.85 -6.13 4.87
CA LEU A 229 7.57 -6.96 3.90
C LEU A 229 8.54 -6.14 3.05
N VAL A 230 8.10 -4.96 2.59
CA VAL A 230 8.96 -4.05 1.82
C VAL A 230 10.16 -3.61 2.66
N ALA A 231 9.96 -3.26 3.94
CA ALA A 231 11.05 -2.91 4.84
C ALA A 231 12.08 -4.06 4.97
N ILE A 232 11.62 -5.31 5.07
CA ILE A 232 12.49 -6.49 5.12
C ILE A 232 13.24 -6.68 3.80
N ILE A 233 12.57 -6.55 2.66
CA ILE A 233 13.21 -6.69 1.34
C ILE A 233 14.28 -5.62 1.15
N LEU A 234 13.98 -4.36 1.50
CA LEU A 234 14.97 -3.29 1.46
C LEU A 234 16.16 -3.60 2.37
N LEU A 235 15.93 -4.08 3.58
CA LEU A 235 17.00 -4.47 4.51
C LEU A 235 17.90 -5.56 3.89
N ILE A 236 17.33 -6.55 3.21
CA ILE A 236 18.09 -7.58 2.48
C ILE A 236 18.87 -6.95 1.33
N ILE A 237 18.26 -6.06 0.54
CA ILE A 237 18.95 -5.37 -0.54
C ILE A 237 20.15 -4.58 0.00
N PHE A 238 19.99 -3.85 1.11
CA PHE A 238 21.07 -3.09 1.74
C PHE A 238 22.20 -3.96 2.30
N SER A 239 21.95 -5.25 2.58
CA SER A 239 22.98 -6.18 3.01
C SER A 239 23.98 -6.56 1.91
N PHE A 240 23.62 -6.33 0.64
CA PHE A 240 24.54 -6.59 -0.47
C PHE A 240 25.54 -5.43 -0.63
N ASN A 241 26.82 -5.77 -0.75
CA ASN A 241 27.86 -4.80 -1.06
C ASN A 241 27.75 -4.39 -2.53
N PHE A 242 27.20 -3.20 -2.77
CA PHE A 242 27.18 -2.57 -4.08
C PHE A 242 28.59 -2.08 -4.44
N SER A 243 29.44 -2.99 -4.93
CA SER A 243 30.73 -2.62 -5.53
C SER A 243 30.54 -2.60 -7.04
N SER A 244 31.06 -1.56 -7.68
CA SER A 244 30.97 -1.35 -9.14
C SER A 244 31.45 -2.53 -10.00
N ASN A 245 32.22 -3.45 -9.42
CA ASN A 245 32.77 -4.62 -10.10
C ASN A 245 31.98 -5.92 -9.89
N ASN A 246 30.85 -5.89 -9.15
CA ASN A 246 30.14 -7.11 -8.77
C ASN A 246 28.78 -7.20 -9.50
N ILE A 247 28.80 -7.75 -10.72
CA ILE A 247 27.61 -8.00 -11.56
C ILE A 247 26.53 -8.77 -10.79
N ILE A 248 26.93 -9.68 -9.89
CA ILE A 248 26.00 -10.47 -9.07
C ILE A 248 25.20 -9.57 -8.13
N SER A 249 25.84 -8.58 -7.48
CA SER A 249 25.16 -7.66 -6.57
C SER A 249 24.15 -6.76 -7.33
N GLN A 250 24.48 -6.34 -8.55
CA GLN A 250 23.57 -5.56 -9.39
C GLN A 250 22.35 -6.40 -9.84
N LEU A 251 22.55 -7.65 -10.24
CA LEU A 251 21.46 -8.57 -10.59
C LEU A 251 20.55 -8.88 -9.37
N MET A 252 21.14 -9.04 -8.18
CA MET A 252 20.38 -9.24 -6.95
C MET A 252 19.54 -8.00 -6.59
N CYS A 253 20.08 -6.80 -6.82
CA CYS A 253 19.33 -5.55 -6.64
C CYS A 253 18.12 -5.48 -7.58
N ILE A 254 18.31 -5.80 -8.86
CA ILE A 254 17.21 -5.86 -9.84
C ILE A 254 16.17 -6.88 -9.40
N GLY A 255 16.61 -8.08 -8.99
CA GLY A 255 15.72 -9.12 -8.46
C GLY A 255 14.93 -8.65 -7.23
N GLY A 256 15.58 -7.93 -6.32
CA GLY A 256 14.94 -7.33 -5.14
C GLY A 256 13.91 -6.27 -5.51
N ILE A 257 14.24 -5.35 -6.41
CA ILE A 257 13.30 -4.33 -6.90
C ILE A 257 12.12 -4.99 -7.63
N TYR A 258 12.37 -6.03 -8.43
CA TYR A 258 11.31 -6.78 -9.10
C TYR A 258 10.39 -7.50 -8.09
N ALA A 259 10.96 -8.05 -7.01
CA ALA A 259 10.18 -8.66 -5.94
C ALA A 259 9.28 -7.65 -5.19
N LEU A 260 9.70 -6.38 -5.12
CA LEU A 260 8.90 -5.29 -4.53
C LEU A 260 7.70 -4.88 -5.39
N VAL A 261 7.79 -5.09 -6.71
CA VAL A 261 6.71 -4.77 -7.66
C VAL A 261 5.61 -5.84 -7.66
N ARG A 262 5.96 -7.08 -7.35
CA ARG A 262 5.03 -8.22 -7.39
C ARG A 262 4.31 -8.43 -6.06
#